data_ac5d0dcab5801323547ed8f18527b949
#
_entry.id   ac5d0dcab5801323547ed8f18527b949
#
_cell.length_a   1.000
_cell.length_b   1.000
_cell.length_c   1.000
_cell.angle_alpha   90.00
_cell.angle_beta   90.00
_cell.angle_gamma   90.00
#
_symmetry.space_group_name_H-M   'P 1'
#
loop_
_entity.id
_entity.type
_entity.pdbx_description
1 polymer ?
#
loop_
_entity_poly.entity_id
_entity_poly.type
_entity_poly.pdbx_seq_one_letter_code
_entity_poly.pdbx_strand_id
1 'polypeptide(L)'
;MKPILLQGHERSITQIKYNREGDLLFSVAKDTVTNVWYSVNGERLGTYNGHTGAVWCVDCDWDTKNVLTGSADNSCRLWDCETGKQLALLNTNSAVRTCGFDFSGNIIMFSTDKQMGYQCYLNFFDLRDPQQIEDNQPYLSIPCSDHKITSAVWGPLGEFVIAGHENGEINQFSAKSGDILKKAKEHTKQINDIQTSVDLTMFITASKDNSAKLFDCTSLDHIKTFKTERPVNSAAISPIMDHVVMGGGQEAMEVTTTSTRIGKFEARFFHAAYEEEFGRVKGHFGPINCVAFHPDGKSYSSGGEDGYVRIHYFDPQYFDFELEA
;
A
#
# COMPACT_ATOMS: atom_id res chain seq x y z
N MET A 1 -13.44 -13.55 -17.15
CA MET A 1 -13.12 -12.21 -16.57
C MET A 1 -12.27 -11.41 -17.56
N LYS A 2 -12.76 -10.30 -18.10
CA LYS A 2 -11.98 -9.42 -19.00
C LYS A 2 -11.55 -8.19 -18.23
N PRO A 3 -10.24 -7.94 -18.05
CA PRO A 3 -9.76 -6.80 -17.28
C PRO A 3 -9.96 -5.47 -18.02
N ILE A 4 -10.17 -4.40 -17.25
CA ILE A 4 -9.99 -3.03 -17.72
C ILE A 4 -8.51 -2.69 -17.57
N LEU A 5 -7.88 -2.30 -18.67
CA LEU A 5 -6.47 -1.95 -18.71
C LEU A 5 -6.28 -0.45 -18.58
N LEU A 6 -5.57 -0.01 -17.55
CA LEU A 6 -5.23 1.39 -17.32
C LEU A 6 -3.80 1.64 -17.81
N GLN A 7 -3.68 2.33 -18.93
CA GLN A 7 -2.41 2.66 -19.57
C GLN A 7 -2.11 4.15 -19.42
N GLY A 8 -1.04 4.49 -18.72
CA GLY A 8 -0.67 5.88 -18.48
C GLY A 8 0.61 6.07 -17.68
N HIS A 9 1.22 4.98 -17.24
CA HIS A 9 2.54 4.99 -16.61
C HIS A 9 3.58 4.43 -17.57
N GLU A 10 4.77 5.04 -17.56
CA GLU A 10 5.90 4.62 -18.40
C GLU A 10 6.84 3.65 -17.67
N ARG A 11 6.70 3.52 -16.35
CA ARG A 11 7.51 2.66 -15.50
C ARG A 11 6.65 1.87 -14.52
N SER A 12 7.31 0.99 -13.77
CA SER A 12 6.68 0.11 -12.79
C SER A 12 5.76 0.84 -11.85
N ILE A 13 4.57 0.29 -11.65
CA ILE A 13 3.65 0.74 -10.63
C ILE A 13 4.23 0.40 -9.25
N THR A 14 4.17 1.33 -8.32
CA THR A 14 4.68 1.16 -6.95
C THR A 14 3.56 0.97 -5.95
N GLN A 15 2.45 1.70 -6.09
CA GLN A 15 1.27 1.56 -5.25
C GLN A 15 0.00 1.94 -6.00
N ILE A 16 -1.12 1.35 -5.60
CA ILE A 16 -2.47 1.73 -6.01
C ILE A 16 -3.33 1.92 -4.76
N LYS A 17 -4.30 2.82 -4.81
CA LYS A 17 -5.22 3.10 -3.73
C LYS A 17 -6.58 3.51 -4.26
N TYR A 18 -7.66 2.93 -3.75
CA TYR A 18 -9.01 3.41 -3.97
C TYR A 18 -9.35 4.53 -2.97
N ASN A 19 -10.24 5.44 -3.36
CA ASN A 19 -10.93 6.27 -2.38
C ASN A 19 -12.02 5.46 -1.67
N ARG A 20 -12.64 6.05 -0.66
CA ARG A 20 -13.69 5.39 0.15
C ARG A 20 -14.87 4.87 -0.67
N GLU A 21 -15.36 5.67 -1.60
CA GLU A 21 -16.50 5.34 -2.45
C GLU A 21 -16.14 4.31 -3.54
N GLY A 22 -14.86 4.18 -3.85
CA GLY A 22 -14.37 3.27 -4.88
C GLY A 22 -14.51 3.77 -6.31
N ASP A 23 -15.09 4.94 -6.53
CA ASP A 23 -15.22 5.52 -7.86
C ASP A 23 -13.89 6.01 -8.43
N LEU A 24 -12.92 6.33 -7.57
CA LEU A 24 -11.58 6.74 -7.94
C LEU A 24 -10.52 5.70 -7.57
N LEU A 25 -9.58 5.51 -8.47
CA LEU A 25 -8.37 4.74 -8.24
C LEU A 25 -7.15 5.63 -8.50
N PHE A 26 -6.27 5.73 -7.50
CA PHE A 26 -4.99 6.43 -7.60
C PHE A 26 -3.90 5.42 -7.89
N SER A 27 -3.00 5.76 -8.80
CA SER A 27 -1.80 4.96 -9.10
C SER A 27 -0.57 5.82 -9.12
N VAL A 28 0.50 5.31 -8.51
CA VAL A 28 1.82 5.92 -8.47
C VAL A 28 2.85 4.94 -9.00
N ALA A 29 3.91 5.48 -9.59
CA ALA A 29 4.92 4.68 -10.27
C ALA A 29 6.32 5.31 -10.16
N LYS A 30 7.30 4.57 -10.67
CA LYS A 30 8.69 5.05 -10.76
C LYS A 30 8.91 6.16 -11.80
N ASP A 31 7.87 6.53 -12.55
CA ASP A 31 7.88 7.56 -13.60
C ASP A 31 7.60 8.99 -13.10
N THR A 32 7.58 9.21 -11.81
CA THR A 32 7.38 10.51 -11.16
C THR A 32 5.96 11.06 -11.11
N VAL A 33 5.01 10.46 -11.79
CA VAL A 33 3.62 10.95 -11.86
C VAL A 33 2.67 10.14 -11.00
N THR A 34 1.60 10.79 -10.56
CA THR A 34 0.47 10.18 -9.89
C THR A 34 -0.76 10.35 -10.76
N ASN A 35 -1.40 9.27 -11.15
CA ASN A 35 -2.61 9.30 -11.98
C ASN A 35 -3.84 9.00 -11.13
N VAL A 36 -4.94 9.66 -11.46
CA VAL A 36 -6.27 9.35 -10.94
C VAL A 36 -7.17 8.87 -12.08
N TRP A 37 -7.87 7.76 -11.81
CA TRP A 37 -8.68 7.02 -12.77
C TRP A 37 -10.11 6.87 -12.27
N TYR A 38 -11.05 6.91 -13.20
CA TYR A 38 -12.41 6.47 -12.94
C TYR A 38 -12.43 4.93 -12.91
N SER A 39 -12.76 4.33 -11.77
CA SER A 39 -12.65 2.87 -11.61
C SER A 39 -13.67 2.09 -12.44
N VAL A 40 -14.80 2.71 -12.77
CA VAL A 40 -15.90 2.07 -13.50
C VAL A 40 -15.52 1.74 -14.94
N ASN A 41 -14.79 2.64 -15.61
CA ASN A 41 -14.47 2.52 -17.05
C ASN A 41 -12.98 2.62 -17.34
N GLY A 42 -12.13 2.95 -16.35
CA GLY A 42 -10.69 3.10 -16.53
C GLY A 42 -10.28 4.41 -17.22
N GLU A 43 -11.17 5.40 -17.30
CA GLU A 43 -10.84 6.71 -17.84
C GLU A 43 -9.88 7.46 -16.89
N ARG A 44 -8.81 8.01 -17.45
CA ARG A 44 -7.90 8.85 -16.70
C ARG A 44 -8.48 10.25 -16.52
N LEU A 45 -8.77 10.61 -15.27
CA LEU A 45 -9.33 11.91 -14.94
C LEU A 45 -8.27 13.00 -14.86
N GLY A 46 -7.07 12.66 -14.42
CA GLY A 46 -6.01 13.63 -14.27
C GLY A 46 -4.69 13.04 -13.81
N THR A 47 -3.70 13.93 -13.69
CA THR A 47 -2.35 13.61 -13.25
C THR A 47 -1.87 14.70 -12.31
N TYR A 48 -1.31 14.31 -11.17
CA TYR A 48 -0.67 15.24 -10.24
C TYR A 48 0.82 15.33 -10.60
N ASN A 49 1.22 16.48 -11.11
CA ASN A 49 2.59 16.74 -11.58
C ASN A 49 3.36 17.57 -10.56
N GLY A 50 4.59 17.18 -10.28
CA GLY A 50 5.47 17.94 -9.39
C GLY A 50 6.63 17.13 -8.82
N HIS A 51 6.45 15.85 -8.54
CA HIS A 51 7.55 14.99 -8.12
C HIS A 51 8.61 14.83 -9.22
N THR A 52 9.87 14.78 -8.81
CA THR A 52 11.04 14.61 -9.70
C THR A 52 11.73 13.26 -9.54
N GLY A 53 11.26 12.44 -8.62
CA GLY A 53 11.73 11.08 -8.36
C GLY A 53 10.58 10.08 -8.33
N ALA A 54 10.91 8.81 -8.26
CA ALA A 54 9.93 7.74 -8.16
C ALA A 54 8.93 8.00 -7.02
N VAL A 55 7.64 7.88 -7.28
CA VAL A 55 6.60 8.00 -6.27
C VAL A 55 6.36 6.63 -5.65
N TRP A 56 6.52 6.52 -4.33
CA TRP A 56 6.46 5.25 -3.61
C TRP A 56 5.12 4.95 -2.98
N CYS A 57 4.41 6.00 -2.56
CA CYS A 57 3.16 5.84 -1.82
C CYS A 57 2.16 6.92 -2.18
N VAL A 58 0.89 6.59 -2.01
CA VAL A 58 -0.26 7.47 -2.21
C VAL A 58 -1.35 7.12 -1.21
N ASP A 59 -2.02 8.12 -0.70
CA ASP A 59 -3.24 7.95 0.08
C ASP A 59 -4.23 9.08 -0.23
N CYS A 60 -5.49 8.83 0.04
CA CYS A 60 -6.59 9.78 -0.11
C CYS A 60 -7.31 9.90 1.22
N ASP A 61 -7.71 11.11 1.60
CA ASP A 61 -8.48 11.30 2.83
C ASP A 61 -9.91 10.74 2.71
N TRP A 62 -10.56 10.59 3.84
CA TRP A 62 -11.88 9.96 3.92
C TRP A 62 -12.94 10.65 3.04
N ASP A 63 -12.88 11.97 2.93
CA ASP A 63 -13.83 12.77 2.15
C ASP A 63 -13.44 12.93 0.68
N THR A 64 -12.34 12.35 0.24
CA THR A 64 -11.82 12.46 -1.13
C THR A 64 -11.51 13.91 -1.55
N LYS A 65 -11.08 14.73 -0.59
CA LYS A 65 -10.70 16.13 -0.83
C LYS A 65 -9.22 16.30 -1.10
N ASN A 66 -8.40 15.54 -0.36
CA ASN A 66 -6.96 15.65 -0.39
C ASN A 66 -6.30 14.32 -0.77
N VAL A 67 -5.19 14.43 -1.48
CA VAL A 67 -4.32 13.31 -1.84
C VAL A 67 -2.93 13.56 -1.29
N LEU A 68 -2.32 12.54 -0.73
CA LEU A 68 -0.97 12.57 -0.17
C LEU A 68 -0.06 11.64 -0.97
N THR A 69 1.13 12.11 -1.32
CA THR A 69 2.12 11.31 -2.05
C THR A 69 3.50 11.45 -1.42
N GLY A 70 4.26 10.36 -1.45
CA GLY A 70 5.64 10.33 -0.99
C GLY A 70 6.58 9.81 -2.06
N SER A 71 7.76 10.43 -2.20
CA SER A 71 8.65 10.20 -3.32
C SER A 71 10.12 10.04 -2.93
N ALA A 72 10.87 9.43 -3.85
CA ALA A 72 12.32 9.36 -3.83
C ALA A 72 13.01 10.73 -4.04
N ASP A 73 12.26 11.77 -4.40
CA ASP A 73 12.76 13.16 -4.48
C ASP A 73 12.92 13.83 -3.11
N ASN A 74 12.79 13.07 -2.03
CA ASN A 74 12.86 13.55 -0.66
C ASN A 74 11.75 14.55 -0.32
N SER A 75 10.55 14.28 -0.78
CA SER A 75 9.38 15.09 -0.44
C SER A 75 8.11 14.26 -0.21
N CYS A 76 7.27 14.78 0.67
CA CYS A 76 5.88 14.41 0.80
C CYS A 76 5.03 15.57 0.34
N ARG A 77 4.07 15.35 -0.53
CA ARG A 77 3.22 16.39 -1.12
C ARG A 77 1.77 16.15 -0.85
N LEU A 78 1.08 17.25 -0.55
CA LEU A 78 -0.37 17.29 -0.38
C LEU A 78 -0.99 17.97 -1.60
N TRP A 79 -2.04 17.36 -2.14
CA TRP A 79 -2.72 17.81 -3.35
C TRP A 79 -4.21 17.98 -3.10
N ASP A 80 -4.80 18.97 -3.74
CA ASP A 80 -6.25 19.03 -3.88
C ASP A 80 -6.70 17.97 -4.89
N CYS A 81 -7.61 17.10 -4.46
CA CYS A 81 -8.01 15.94 -5.26
C CYS A 81 -8.70 16.33 -6.57
N GLU A 82 -9.56 17.33 -6.53
CA GLU A 82 -10.38 17.74 -7.67
C GLU A 82 -9.58 18.52 -8.71
N THR A 83 -8.78 19.47 -8.27
CA THR A 83 -8.05 20.40 -9.15
C THR A 83 -6.65 19.92 -9.52
N GLY A 84 -6.08 18.97 -8.77
CA GLY A 84 -4.69 18.54 -8.91
C GLY A 84 -3.67 19.59 -8.44
N LYS A 85 -4.10 20.67 -7.78
CA LYS A 85 -3.23 21.72 -7.27
C LYS A 85 -2.46 21.21 -6.06
N GLN A 86 -1.15 21.47 -6.04
CA GLN A 86 -0.33 21.21 -4.85
C GLN A 86 -0.71 22.19 -3.73
N LEU A 87 -1.09 21.66 -2.58
CA LEU A 87 -1.45 22.43 -1.39
C LEU A 87 -0.27 22.60 -0.43
N ALA A 88 0.58 21.59 -0.32
CA ALA A 88 1.77 21.63 0.53
C ALA A 88 2.91 20.79 -0.03
N LEU A 89 4.13 21.22 0.31
CA LEU A 89 5.37 20.51 0.01
C LEU A 89 6.17 20.37 1.31
N LEU A 90 6.32 19.15 1.78
CA LEU A 90 7.11 18.83 2.97
C LEU A 90 8.43 18.18 2.54
N ASN A 91 9.52 18.91 2.66
CA ASN A 91 10.85 18.43 2.31
C ASN A 91 11.43 17.56 3.42
N THR A 92 12.15 16.53 3.01
CA THR A 92 12.81 15.58 3.90
C THR A 92 14.27 15.40 3.54
N ASN A 93 15.02 14.74 4.40
CA ASN A 93 16.45 14.47 4.15
C ASN A 93 16.69 13.18 3.34
N SER A 94 15.67 12.35 3.22
CA SER A 94 15.71 11.07 2.51
C SER A 94 14.35 10.74 1.89
N ALA A 95 14.31 9.70 1.07
CA ALA A 95 13.09 9.29 0.38
C ALA A 95 11.93 9.01 1.34
N VAL A 96 10.72 9.40 0.95
CA VAL A 96 9.48 9.10 1.67
C VAL A 96 8.94 7.77 1.17
N ARG A 97 8.86 6.76 2.06
CA ARG A 97 8.49 5.39 1.70
C ARG A 97 7.02 5.06 1.87
N THR A 98 6.40 5.59 2.90
CA THR A 98 4.99 5.34 3.19
C THR A 98 4.35 6.61 3.72
N CYS A 99 3.07 6.79 3.45
CA CYS A 99 2.30 7.93 3.91
C CYS A 99 0.84 7.52 4.12
N GLY A 100 0.12 8.31 4.91
CA GLY A 100 -1.30 8.07 5.12
C GLY A 100 -1.99 9.18 5.89
N PHE A 101 -3.28 9.33 5.62
CA PHE A 101 -4.19 10.14 6.43
C PHE A 101 -4.76 9.33 7.58
N ASP A 102 -4.96 9.96 8.72
CA ASP A 102 -5.80 9.39 9.77
C ASP A 102 -7.28 9.42 9.34
N PHE A 103 -8.13 8.75 10.10
CA PHE A 103 -9.56 8.70 9.81
C PHE A 103 -10.24 10.07 9.69
N SER A 104 -9.78 11.05 10.46
CA SER A 104 -10.33 12.41 10.44
C SER A 104 -9.91 13.22 9.21
N GLY A 105 -8.86 12.80 8.50
CA GLY A 105 -8.23 13.55 7.42
C GLY A 105 -7.45 14.79 7.88
N ASN A 106 -7.32 15.00 9.18
CA ASN A 106 -6.63 16.15 9.75
C ASN A 106 -5.16 15.90 10.05
N ILE A 107 -4.79 14.64 10.26
CA ILE A 107 -3.43 14.25 10.60
C ILE A 107 -2.87 13.38 9.49
N ILE A 108 -1.66 13.69 9.06
CA ILE A 108 -0.91 12.88 8.12
C ILE A 108 0.30 12.28 8.81
N MET A 109 0.67 11.08 8.40
CA MET A 109 1.95 10.47 8.74
C MET A 109 2.72 10.13 7.49
N PHE A 110 4.03 10.17 7.55
CA PHE A 110 4.90 9.60 6.55
C PHE A 110 6.22 9.16 7.14
N SER A 111 6.83 8.14 6.55
CA SER A 111 8.16 7.67 6.94
C SER A 111 9.22 8.13 5.96
N THR A 112 10.41 8.40 6.49
CA THR A 112 11.61 8.65 5.69
C THR A 112 12.53 7.43 5.68
N ASP A 113 13.34 7.31 4.64
CA ASP A 113 14.25 6.18 4.47
C ASP A 113 15.57 6.38 5.28
N LYS A 114 16.22 5.28 5.62
CA LYS A 114 17.57 5.28 6.16
C LYS A 114 18.55 5.30 4.99
N GLN A 115 19.10 6.48 4.67
CA GLN A 115 19.92 6.67 3.48
C GLN A 115 20.99 7.75 3.71
N MET A 116 22.19 7.55 3.17
CA MET A 116 23.28 8.54 3.17
C MET A 116 23.63 9.12 4.55
N GLY A 117 23.53 8.30 5.61
CA GLY A 117 23.80 8.74 6.98
C GLY A 117 22.59 9.36 7.69
N TYR A 118 21.50 9.60 6.99
CA TYR A 118 20.24 10.02 7.61
C TYR A 118 19.48 8.83 8.18
N GLN A 119 18.89 9.05 9.34
CA GLN A 119 18.10 8.07 10.05
C GLN A 119 16.67 8.01 9.49
N CYS A 120 16.01 6.85 9.62
CA CYS A 120 14.59 6.72 9.36
C CYS A 120 13.78 7.41 10.46
N TYR A 121 12.78 8.19 10.06
CA TYR A 121 11.83 8.83 10.96
C TYR A 121 10.40 8.50 10.53
N LEU A 122 9.50 8.39 11.50
CA LEU A 122 8.05 8.45 11.30
C LEU A 122 7.58 9.82 11.77
N ASN A 123 7.11 10.64 10.85
CA ASN A 123 6.72 12.02 11.09
C ASN A 123 5.20 12.19 11.04
N PHE A 124 4.69 13.07 11.90
CA PHE A 124 3.27 13.39 12.01
C PHE A 124 3.05 14.90 11.92
N PHE A 125 2.11 15.31 11.08
CA PHE A 125 1.70 16.70 10.89
C PHE A 125 0.21 16.85 11.12
N ASP A 126 -0.20 17.92 11.80
CA ASP A 126 -1.60 18.32 11.91
C ASP A 126 -1.90 19.38 10.84
N LEU A 127 -2.74 19.04 9.88
CA LEU A 127 -3.10 19.93 8.77
C LEU A 127 -3.96 21.13 9.21
N ARG A 128 -4.50 21.10 10.41
CA ARG A 128 -5.25 22.23 11.00
C ARG A 128 -4.33 23.32 11.53
N ASP A 129 -3.06 23.01 11.71
CA ASP A 129 -2.03 23.97 12.13
C ASP A 129 -1.17 24.37 10.93
N PRO A 130 -1.48 25.54 10.28
CA PRO A 130 -0.73 26.00 9.12
C PRO A 130 0.76 26.20 9.40
N GLN A 131 1.11 26.55 10.64
CA GLN A 131 2.49 26.81 11.03
C GLN A 131 3.38 25.57 10.87
N GLN A 132 2.86 24.39 11.21
CA GLN A 132 3.61 23.14 11.02
C GLN A 132 3.96 22.90 9.55
N ILE A 133 3.02 23.22 8.66
CA ILE A 133 3.20 23.04 7.21
C ILE A 133 4.18 24.09 6.65
N GLU A 134 4.02 25.36 7.03
CA GLU A 134 4.87 26.48 6.58
C GLU A 134 6.32 26.30 7.05
N ASP A 135 6.50 25.93 8.30
CA ASP A 135 7.83 25.74 8.90
C ASP A 135 8.42 24.36 8.61
N ASN A 136 7.64 23.46 7.98
CA ASN A 136 8.01 22.06 7.74
C ASN A 136 8.45 21.34 9.03
N GLN A 137 7.72 21.55 10.11
CA GLN A 137 8.00 20.99 11.42
C GLN A 137 6.88 20.06 11.88
N PRO A 138 7.14 18.74 11.97
CA PRO A 138 6.17 17.79 12.50
C PRO A 138 5.91 18.06 14.00
N TYR A 139 4.68 17.85 14.47
CA TYR A 139 4.40 17.90 15.91
C TYR A 139 4.99 16.69 16.64
N LEU A 140 5.22 15.60 15.93
CA LEU A 140 5.84 14.38 16.45
C LEU A 140 6.74 13.78 15.36
N SER A 141 7.96 13.42 15.74
CA SER A 141 8.93 12.75 14.90
C SER A 141 9.56 11.60 15.67
N ILE A 142 9.33 10.38 15.23
CA ILE A 142 9.79 9.17 15.91
C ILE A 142 11.01 8.62 15.17
N PRO A 143 12.20 8.57 15.78
CA PRO A 143 13.36 7.98 15.17
C PRO A 143 13.29 6.44 15.17
N CYS A 144 13.53 5.84 14.01
CA CYS A 144 13.62 4.40 13.82
C CYS A 144 15.07 4.02 13.54
N SER A 145 15.88 3.93 14.61
CA SER A 145 17.33 3.78 14.52
C SER A 145 17.78 2.40 14.03
N ASP A 146 17.10 1.36 14.46
CA ASP A 146 17.54 -0.02 14.24
C ASP A 146 17.19 -0.49 12.83
N HIS A 147 15.91 -0.43 12.48
CA HIS A 147 15.41 -0.91 11.19
C HIS A 147 14.43 0.08 10.58
N LYS A 148 14.62 0.37 9.30
CA LYS A 148 13.74 1.30 8.58
C LYS A 148 12.33 0.77 8.43
N ILE A 149 11.37 1.69 8.42
CA ILE A 149 9.99 1.42 8.08
C ILE A 149 9.88 1.21 6.56
N THR A 150 9.24 0.13 6.16
CA THR A 150 9.01 -0.21 4.75
C THR A 150 7.56 -0.04 4.33
N SER A 151 6.63 -0.17 5.24
CA SER A 151 5.21 0.11 5.05
C SER A 151 4.56 0.48 6.37
N ALA A 152 3.56 1.35 6.37
CA ALA A 152 2.82 1.72 7.55
C ALA A 152 1.38 2.07 7.21
N VAL A 153 0.48 1.84 8.17
CA VAL A 153 -0.94 2.18 8.08
C VAL A 153 -1.43 2.75 9.40
N TRP A 154 -2.46 3.58 9.34
CA TRP A 154 -3.17 4.03 10.52
C TRP A 154 -4.04 2.92 11.11
N GLY A 155 -4.06 2.82 12.42
CA GLY A 155 -5.00 2.00 13.17
C GLY A 155 -6.34 2.70 13.38
N PRO A 156 -7.27 2.01 14.09
CA PRO A 156 -8.60 2.55 14.37
C PRO A 156 -8.53 3.91 15.10
N LEU A 157 -9.43 4.81 14.72
CA LEU A 157 -9.60 6.14 15.34
C LEU A 157 -8.36 7.04 15.36
N GLY A 158 -7.31 6.71 14.60
CA GLY A 158 -6.08 7.50 14.57
C GLY A 158 -5.27 7.50 15.87
N GLU A 159 -5.45 6.50 16.72
CA GLU A 159 -4.75 6.41 18.02
C GLU A 159 -3.29 5.97 17.85
N PHE A 160 -3.02 5.12 16.88
CA PHE A 160 -1.71 4.57 16.60
C PHE A 160 -1.47 4.28 15.12
N VAL A 161 -0.22 4.10 14.77
CA VAL A 161 0.23 3.64 13.46
C VAL A 161 0.87 2.26 13.60
N ILE A 162 0.53 1.36 12.68
CA ILE A 162 1.14 0.05 12.54
C ILE A 162 2.20 0.14 11.46
N ALA A 163 3.46 -0.12 11.81
CA ALA A 163 4.59 -0.04 10.90
C ALA A 163 5.28 -1.39 10.75
N GLY A 164 5.51 -1.79 9.50
CA GLY A 164 6.35 -2.93 9.14
C GLY A 164 7.75 -2.50 8.79
N HIS A 165 8.74 -3.30 9.18
CA HIS A 165 10.15 -3.00 9.05
C HIS A 165 10.88 -3.95 8.10
N GLU A 166 12.09 -3.54 7.70
CA GLU A 166 12.96 -4.32 6.79
C GLU A 166 13.42 -5.66 7.38
N ASN A 167 13.41 -5.79 8.71
CA ASN A 167 13.77 -7.04 9.41
C ASN A 167 12.59 -7.97 9.70
N GLY A 168 11.37 -7.60 9.27
CA GLY A 168 10.14 -8.36 9.50
C GLY A 168 9.41 -8.05 10.81
N GLU A 169 9.90 -7.10 11.60
CA GLU A 169 9.18 -6.62 12.79
C GLU A 169 7.97 -5.77 12.40
N ILE A 170 6.96 -5.83 13.27
CA ILE A 170 5.79 -4.96 13.24
C ILE A 170 5.76 -4.21 14.57
N ASN A 171 5.71 -2.89 14.51
CA ASN A 171 5.60 -2.03 15.69
C ASN A 171 4.32 -1.21 15.62
N GLN A 172 3.68 -1.05 16.76
CA GLN A 172 2.53 -0.17 16.94
C GLN A 172 3.01 1.08 17.69
N PHE A 173 2.97 2.23 17.00
CA PHE A 173 3.42 3.52 17.54
C PHE A 173 2.23 4.39 17.94
N SER A 174 2.25 4.92 19.15
CA SER A 174 1.29 5.92 19.58
C SER A 174 1.42 7.21 18.75
N ALA A 175 0.32 7.68 18.17
CA ALA A 175 0.30 8.93 17.41
C ALA A 175 0.37 10.18 18.31
N LYS A 176 0.22 10.03 19.62
CA LYS A 176 0.31 11.12 20.61
C LYS A 176 1.69 11.25 21.22
N SER A 177 2.22 10.14 21.75
CA SER A 177 3.48 10.15 22.50
C SER A 177 4.69 9.68 21.70
N GLY A 178 4.46 8.93 20.61
CA GLY A 178 5.52 8.29 19.86
C GLY A 178 6.06 7.00 20.47
N ASP A 179 5.48 6.56 21.57
CA ASP A 179 5.90 5.34 22.23
C ASP A 179 5.51 4.10 21.42
N ILE A 180 6.32 3.07 21.52
CA ILE A 180 5.96 1.76 20.99
C ILE A 180 4.99 1.10 21.99
N LEU A 181 3.75 0.91 21.54
CA LEU A 181 2.70 0.30 22.36
C LEU A 181 2.83 -1.23 22.37
N LYS A 182 3.09 -1.80 21.18
CA LYS A 182 3.21 -3.26 20.96
C LYS A 182 4.21 -3.57 19.87
N LYS A 183 4.77 -4.78 19.92
CA LYS A 183 5.67 -5.34 18.92
C LYS A 183 5.27 -6.77 18.58
N ALA A 184 5.45 -7.14 17.32
CA ALA A 184 5.32 -8.51 16.84
C ALA A 184 6.45 -8.83 15.85
N LYS A 185 6.92 -10.07 15.84
CA LYS A 185 7.93 -10.53 14.89
C LYS A 185 7.58 -11.93 14.37
N GLU A 186 6.69 -11.94 13.41
CA GLU A 186 6.23 -13.18 12.77
C GLU A 186 6.88 -13.40 11.39
N HIS A 187 7.35 -12.33 10.74
CA HIS A 187 8.07 -12.41 9.48
C HIS A 187 9.59 -12.51 9.70
N THR A 188 10.26 -13.28 8.85
CA THR A 188 11.72 -13.48 8.89
C THR A 188 12.47 -12.53 7.96
N LYS A 189 11.78 -11.88 7.03
CA LYS A 189 12.34 -10.92 6.07
C LYS A 189 11.47 -9.67 5.99
N GLN A 190 11.92 -8.72 5.18
CA GLN A 190 11.27 -7.44 4.96
C GLN A 190 9.78 -7.56 4.70
N ILE A 191 8.99 -6.69 5.36
CA ILE A 191 7.59 -6.47 5.07
C ILE A 191 7.51 -5.48 3.91
N ASN A 192 6.84 -5.88 2.82
CA ASN A 192 6.72 -5.07 1.62
C ASN A 192 5.48 -4.18 1.62
N ASP A 193 4.39 -4.65 2.23
CA ASP A 193 3.09 -3.97 2.23
C ASP A 193 2.29 -4.33 3.47
N ILE A 194 1.47 -3.38 3.92
CA ILE A 194 0.47 -3.56 4.97
C ILE A 194 -0.83 -2.92 4.49
N GLN A 195 -1.93 -3.66 4.56
CA GLN A 195 -3.27 -3.14 4.29
C GLN A 195 -4.23 -3.57 5.39
N THR A 196 -5.13 -2.66 5.77
CA THR A 196 -6.16 -2.92 6.77
C THR A 196 -7.43 -3.48 6.13
N SER A 197 -8.22 -4.21 6.93
CA SER A 197 -9.63 -4.48 6.60
C SER A 197 -10.44 -3.18 6.62
N VAL A 198 -11.60 -3.18 5.96
CA VAL A 198 -12.46 -1.98 5.87
C VAL A 198 -12.92 -1.48 7.24
N ASP A 199 -13.17 -2.40 8.17
CA ASP A 199 -13.59 -2.11 9.54
C ASP A 199 -12.42 -1.78 10.50
N LEU A 200 -11.18 -1.79 9.99
CA LEU A 200 -9.95 -1.55 10.74
C LEU A 200 -9.73 -2.51 11.93
N THR A 201 -10.39 -3.66 11.94
CA THR A 201 -10.18 -4.67 13.00
C THR A 201 -8.96 -5.53 12.75
N MET A 202 -8.65 -5.78 11.47
CA MET A 202 -7.53 -6.61 11.03
C MET A 202 -6.65 -5.90 10.02
N PHE A 203 -5.42 -6.37 9.91
CA PHE A 203 -4.54 -6.00 8.81
C PHE A 203 -3.78 -7.20 8.26
N ILE A 204 -3.39 -7.10 7.00
CA ILE A 204 -2.59 -8.12 6.32
C ILE A 204 -1.24 -7.55 5.94
N THR A 205 -0.20 -8.35 6.11
CA THR A 205 1.17 -8.02 5.72
C THR A 205 1.62 -8.89 4.56
N ALA A 206 2.38 -8.33 3.65
CA ALA A 206 3.08 -9.05 2.59
C ALA A 206 4.59 -8.98 2.81
N SER A 207 5.29 -10.10 2.70
CA SER A 207 6.72 -10.17 3.01
C SER A 207 7.55 -10.88 1.96
N LYS A 208 8.83 -10.52 1.91
CA LYS A 208 9.88 -11.23 1.14
C LYS A 208 10.15 -12.65 1.64
N ASP A 209 9.59 -13.04 2.78
CA ASP A 209 9.70 -14.42 3.31
C ASP A 209 8.72 -15.42 2.65
N ASN A 210 8.13 -15.04 1.53
CA ASN A 210 7.17 -15.83 0.75
C ASN A 210 5.84 -16.05 1.46
N SER A 211 5.45 -15.13 2.34
CA SER A 211 4.18 -15.23 3.05
C SER A 211 3.45 -13.89 3.15
N ALA A 212 2.14 -13.97 3.28
CA ALA A 212 1.30 -12.93 3.81
C ALA A 212 0.70 -13.40 5.13
N LYS A 213 0.53 -12.51 6.08
CA LYS A 213 0.02 -12.84 7.42
C LYS A 213 -1.07 -11.87 7.84
N LEU A 214 -2.10 -12.43 8.46
CA LEU A 214 -3.24 -11.70 9.00
C LEU A 214 -3.06 -11.49 10.50
N PHE A 215 -3.31 -10.27 10.96
CA PHE A 215 -3.17 -9.87 12.35
C PHE A 215 -4.39 -9.08 12.83
N ASP A 216 -4.63 -9.12 14.12
CA ASP A 216 -5.52 -8.19 14.80
C ASP A 216 -4.86 -6.80 14.93
N CYS A 217 -5.57 -5.73 14.57
CA CYS A 217 -5.03 -4.36 14.61
C CYS A 217 -4.66 -3.90 16.01
N THR A 218 -5.43 -4.28 17.02
CA THR A 218 -5.30 -3.77 18.39
C THR A 218 -4.30 -4.56 19.20
N SER A 219 -4.37 -5.90 19.14
CA SER A 219 -3.50 -6.78 19.94
C SER A 219 -2.17 -7.10 19.26
N LEU A 220 -2.08 -6.97 17.92
CA LEU A 220 -1.03 -7.50 17.04
C LEU A 220 -0.92 -9.03 17.08
N ASP A 221 -1.96 -9.72 17.54
CA ASP A 221 -1.97 -11.17 17.53
C ASP A 221 -2.02 -11.69 16.09
N HIS A 222 -1.15 -12.65 15.81
CA HIS A 222 -1.13 -13.35 14.52
C HIS A 222 -2.33 -14.28 14.41
N ILE A 223 -3.12 -14.15 13.34
CA ILE A 223 -4.35 -14.92 13.13
C ILE A 223 -4.13 -16.03 12.10
N LYS A 224 -3.61 -15.70 10.91
CA LYS A 224 -3.48 -16.60 9.77
C LYS A 224 -2.19 -16.38 8.98
N THR A 225 -1.72 -17.42 8.28
CA THR A 225 -0.55 -17.35 7.39
C THR A 225 -0.86 -17.93 6.03
N PHE A 226 -0.66 -17.14 4.98
CA PHE A 226 -0.80 -17.56 3.58
C PHE A 226 0.59 -17.71 2.97
N LYS A 227 0.96 -18.93 2.59
CA LYS A 227 2.30 -19.25 2.08
C LYS A 227 2.29 -19.35 0.56
N THR A 228 3.34 -18.88 -0.05
CA THR A 228 3.60 -19.01 -1.48
C THR A 228 5.03 -19.48 -1.73
N GLU A 229 5.32 -19.81 -2.98
CA GLU A 229 6.65 -20.26 -3.40
C GLU A 229 7.61 -19.08 -3.70
N ARG A 230 7.09 -17.85 -3.71
CA ARG A 230 7.82 -16.63 -4.11
C ARG A 230 7.53 -15.49 -3.16
N PRO A 231 8.39 -14.45 -3.15
CA PRO A 231 8.14 -13.22 -2.38
C PRO A 231 6.78 -12.63 -2.68
N VAL A 232 6.10 -12.17 -1.62
CA VAL A 232 4.82 -11.46 -1.70
C VAL A 232 5.09 -9.97 -1.61
N ASN A 233 4.67 -9.21 -2.64
CA ASN A 233 4.89 -7.77 -2.69
C ASN A 233 3.71 -6.99 -2.09
N SER A 234 2.50 -7.52 -2.22
CA SER A 234 1.28 -6.90 -1.73
C SER A 234 0.21 -7.93 -1.44
N ALA A 235 -0.63 -7.65 -0.47
CA ALA A 235 -1.77 -8.48 -0.10
C ALA A 235 -2.94 -7.60 0.33
N ALA A 236 -4.17 -8.06 0.08
CA ALA A 236 -5.37 -7.35 0.45
C ALA A 236 -6.47 -8.30 0.93
N ILE A 237 -7.33 -7.79 1.82
CA ILE A 237 -8.46 -8.51 2.41
C ILE A 237 -9.73 -8.09 1.67
N SER A 238 -10.54 -9.05 1.27
CA SER A 238 -11.85 -8.76 0.68
C SER A 238 -12.78 -8.09 1.70
N PRO A 239 -13.52 -7.03 1.31
CA PRO A 239 -14.44 -6.36 2.23
C PRO A 239 -15.75 -7.14 2.47
N ILE A 240 -16.08 -8.14 1.64
CA ILE A 240 -17.38 -8.84 1.68
C ILE A 240 -17.26 -10.36 1.74
N MET A 241 -16.11 -10.93 1.46
CA MET A 241 -15.85 -12.38 1.45
C MET A 241 -14.68 -12.72 2.35
N ASP A 242 -14.64 -13.93 2.87
CA ASP A 242 -13.47 -14.45 3.60
C ASP A 242 -12.33 -14.82 2.65
N HIS A 243 -11.95 -13.87 1.80
CA HIS A 243 -10.93 -14.05 0.77
C HIS A 243 -9.79 -13.05 0.92
N VAL A 244 -8.61 -13.50 0.55
CA VAL A 244 -7.40 -12.70 0.47
C VAL A 244 -6.81 -12.81 -0.93
N VAL A 245 -6.39 -11.69 -1.50
CA VAL A 245 -5.63 -11.66 -2.74
C VAL A 245 -4.18 -11.29 -2.44
N MET A 246 -3.25 -11.95 -3.12
CA MET A 246 -1.82 -11.68 -3.00
C MET A 246 -1.20 -11.52 -4.38
N GLY A 247 -0.29 -10.57 -4.49
CA GLY A 247 0.53 -10.33 -5.67
C GLY A 247 2.01 -10.34 -5.34
N GLY A 248 2.81 -10.83 -6.27
CA GLY A 248 4.25 -10.88 -6.09
C GLY A 248 4.93 -11.46 -7.34
N GLY A 249 6.10 -11.96 -7.15
CA GLY A 249 6.94 -12.55 -8.17
C GLY A 249 8.41 -12.38 -7.83
N GLN A 250 9.27 -12.90 -8.68
CA GLN A 250 10.70 -12.72 -8.57
C GLN A 250 11.10 -11.27 -8.88
N GLU A 251 12.07 -10.73 -8.17
CA GLU A 251 12.62 -9.41 -8.52
C GLU A 251 13.17 -9.41 -9.95
N ALA A 252 13.01 -8.28 -10.66
CA ALA A 252 13.41 -8.18 -12.06
C ALA A 252 14.90 -8.51 -12.31
N MET A 253 15.76 -8.30 -11.31
CA MET A 253 17.18 -8.66 -11.38
C MET A 253 17.44 -10.17 -11.35
N GLU A 254 16.55 -10.96 -10.78
CA GLU A 254 16.67 -12.42 -10.73
C GLU A 254 16.05 -13.10 -11.96
N VAL A 255 15.16 -12.41 -12.67
CA VAL A 255 14.50 -12.91 -13.91
C VAL A 255 15.50 -13.09 -15.06
N THR A 256 16.62 -12.38 -15.06
CA THR A 256 17.64 -12.47 -16.11
C THR A 256 18.45 -13.77 -16.07
N THR A 257 18.41 -14.51 -14.97
CA THR A 257 19.14 -15.78 -14.79
C THR A 257 18.28 -17.04 -14.92
N THR A 258 16.95 -16.90 -14.90
CA THR A 258 16.00 -18.00 -15.08
C THR A 258 15.27 -17.84 -16.42
N SER A 259 15.15 -18.93 -17.17
CA SER A 259 14.48 -18.95 -18.47
C SER A 259 13.08 -18.29 -18.37
N THR A 260 12.77 -17.37 -19.30
CA THR A 260 11.53 -16.62 -19.43
C THR A 260 10.24 -17.47 -19.49
N ARG A 261 10.34 -18.79 -19.47
CA ARG A 261 9.22 -19.74 -19.46
C ARG A 261 8.59 -19.96 -18.06
N ILE A 262 9.19 -19.44 -16.99
CA ILE A 262 8.76 -19.73 -15.60
C ILE A 262 8.15 -18.50 -14.90
N GLY A 263 7.99 -17.37 -15.60
CA GLY A 263 7.34 -16.18 -15.05
C GLY A 263 5.83 -16.36 -14.91
N LYS A 264 5.39 -16.95 -13.81
CA LYS A 264 3.97 -16.97 -13.44
C LYS A 264 3.71 -15.73 -12.59
N PHE A 265 3.34 -14.65 -13.24
CA PHE A 265 2.98 -13.39 -12.60
C PHE A 265 1.46 -13.35 -12.39
N GLU A 266 1.00 -14.07 -11.39
CA GLU A 266 -0.41 -14.31 -11.12
C GLU A 266 -0.82 -13.68 -9.81
N ALA A 267 -1.98 -13.03 -9.77
CA ALA A 267 -2.66 -12.75 -8.51
C ALA A 267 -3.23 -14.06 -7.97
N ARG A 268 -2.96 -14.35 -6.71
CA ARG A 268 -3.39 -15.57 -6.04
C ARG A 268 -4.47 -15.29 -5.03
N PHE A 269 -5.51 -16.09 -5.01
CA PHE A 269 -6.66 -15.96 -4.13
C PHE A 269 -6.68 -17.10 -3.12
N PHE A 270 -6.80 -16.73 -1.85
CA PHE A 270 -6.84 -17.66 -0.72
C PHE A 270 -8.13 -17.47 0.06
N HIS A 271 -8.65 -18.59 0.60
CA HIS A 271 -9.69 -18.53 1.60
C HIS A 271 -9.10 -18.19 2.96
N ALA A 272 -9.59 -17.12 3.60
CA ALA A 272 -8.98 -16.59 4.82
C ALA A 272 -9.07 -17.57 6.01
N ALA A 273 -10.17 -18.30 6.15
CA ALA A 273 -10.36 -19.24 7.26
C ALA A 273 -9.52 -20.51 7.12
N TYR A 274 -9.42 -21.06 5.90
CA TYR A 274 -8.75 -22.35 5.65
C TYR A 274 -7.29 -22.22 5.22
N GLU A 275 -6.83 -21.00 4.90
CA GLU A 275 -5.46 -20.71 4.39
C GLU A 275 -5.15 -21.43 3.07
N GLU A 276 -6.19 -21.83 2.31
CA GLU A 276 -6.07 -22.60 1.07
C GLU A 276 -6.22 -21.70 -0.16
N GLU A 277 -5.36 -21.93 -1.15
CA GLU A 277 -5.42 -21.26 -2.44
C GLU A 277 -6.51 -21.89 -3.29
N PHE A 278 -7.47 -21.09 -3.80
CA PHE A 278 -8.55 -21.57 -4.64
C PHE A 278 -8.54 -21.00 -6.06
N GLY A 279 -7.73 -19.98 -6.34
CA GLY A 279 -7.73 -19.38 -7.67
C GLY A 279 -6.51 -18.52 -7.99
N ARG A 280 -6.27 -18.35 -9.28
CA ARG A 280 -5.20 -17.52 -9.82
C ARG A 280 -5.69 -16.72 -11.01
N VAL A 281 -5.28 -15.45 -11.10
CA VAL A 281 -5.58 -14.59 -12.25
C VAL A 281 -4.28 -14.12 -12.88
N LYS A 282 -4.13 -14.47 -14.16
CA LYS A 282 -3.01 -14.05 -15.00
C LYS A 282 -3.29 -12.72 -15.66
N GLY A 283 -2.27 -11.98 -16.04
CA GLY A 283 -2.46 -10.77 -16.82
C GLY A 283 -1.22 -9.88 -16.95
N HIS A 284 -0.36 -9.86 -15.94
CA HIS A 284 0.86 -9.05 -15.97
C HIS A 284 2.02 -9.75 -16.70
N PHE A 285 2.86 -8.96 -17.34
CA PHE A 285 4.10 -9.42 -18.01
C PHE A 285 5.32 -9.35 -17.09
N GLY A 286 5.14 -9.01 -15.84
CA GLY A 286 6.16 -8.93 -14.81
C GLY A 286 5.57 -9.13 -13.42
N PRO A 287 6.37 -9.03 -12.37
CA PRO A 287 5.91 -9.13 -11.00
C PRO A 287 4.77 -8.16 -10.71
N ILE A 288 3.82 -8.59 -9.89
CA ILE A 288 2.76 -7.74 -9.36
C ILE A 288 3.34 -7.03 -8.13
N ASN A 289 3.34 -5.70 -8.14
CA ASN A 289 3.88 -4.89 -7.06
C ASN A 289 2.83 -4.46 -6.04
N CYS A 290 1.59 -4.34 -6.45
CA CYS A 290 0.49 -3.94 -5.59
C CYS A 290 -0.85 -4.55 -6.02
N VAL A 291 -1.70 -4.83 -5.04
CA VAL A 291 -3.08 -5.29 -5.23
C VAL A 291 -3.99 -4.51 -4.30
N ALA A 292 -5.24 -4.34 -4.67
CA ALA A 292 -6.27 -3.73 -3.84
C ALA A 292 -7.65 -4.26 -4.21
N PHE A 293 -8.49 -4.55 -3.23
CA PHE A 293 -9.90 -4.77 -3.49
C PHE A 293 -10.62 -3.43 -3.68
N HIS A 294 -11.56 -3.40 -4.58
CA HIS A 294 -12.53 -2.31 -4.64
C HIS A 294 -13.36 -2.32 -3.34
N PRO A 295 -13.73 -1.17 -2.77
CA PRO A 295 -14.48 -1.11 -1.52
C PRO A 295 -15.82 -1.86 -1.52
N ASP A 296 -16.45 -2.06 -2.68
CA ASP A 296 -17.67 -2.88 -2.80
C ASP A 296 -17.41 -4.40 -2.87
N GLY A 297 -16.14 -4.80 -2.95
CA GLY A 297 -15.72 -6.20 -3.04
C GLY A 297 -16.03 -6.92 -4.35
N LYS A 298 -16.57 -6.23 -5.36
CA LYS A 298 -16.98 -6.84 -6.64
C LYS A 298 -15.86 -6.90 -7.68
N SER A 299 -14.76 -6.23 -7.41
CA SER A 299 -13.57 -6.21 -8.25
C SER A 299 -12.30 -6.07 -7.42
N TYR A 300 -11.17 -6.34 -8.04
CA TYR A 300 -9.86 -6.01 -7.48
C TYR A 300 -8.98 -5.39 -8.56
N SER A 301 -7.97 -4.66 -8.14
CA SER A 301 -6.98 -4.06 -9.02
C SER A 301 -5.58 -4.57 -8.70
N SER A 302 -4.75 -4.64 -9.73
CA SER A 302 -3.35 -5.00 -9.62
C SER A 302 -2.48 -4.04 -10.43
N GLY A 303 -1.34 -3.68 -9.87
CA GLY A 303 -0.31 -2.88 -10.53
C GLY A 303 0.99 -3.68 -10.64
N GLY A 304 1.62 -3.65 -11.79
CA GLY A 304 2.77 -4.49 -12.09
C GLY A 304 4.03 -3.74 -12.48
N GLU A 305 5.12 -4.49 -12.53
CA GLU A 305 6.41 -4.03 -13.05
C GLU A 305 6.32 -3.62 -14.53
N ASP A 306 5.31 -4.11 -15.26
CA ASP A 306 5.01 -3.77 -16.65
C ASP A 306 4.42 -2.36 -16.84
N GLY A 307 4.19 -1.60 -15.77
CA GLY A 307 3.65 -0.24 -15.82
C GLY A 307 2.13 -0.16 -16.02
N TYR A 308 1.44 -1.29 -16.04
CA TYR A 308 -0.01 -1.34 -16.18
C TYR A 308 -0.71 -1.53 -14.85
N VAL A 309 -1.87 -0.89 -14.72
CA VAL A 309 -2.87 -1.21 -13.72
C VAL A 309 -4.02 -1.95 -14.39
N ARG A 310 -4.50 -3.00 -13.77
CA ARG A 310 -5.63 -3.80 -14.26
C ARG A 310 -6.72 -3.85 -13.23
N ILE A 311 -7.96 -3.61 -13.67
CA ILE A 311 -9.16 -3.78 -12.84
C ILE A 311 -9.86 -5.04 -13.34
N HIS A 312 -10.06 -6.00 -12.45
CA HIS A 312 -10.73 -7.26 -12.73
C HIS A 312 -12.05 -7.34 -11.95
N TYR A 313 -13.17 -7.41 -12.66
CA TYR A 313 -14.47 -7.67 -12.04
C TYR A 313 -14.67 -9.17 -11.85
N PHE A 314 -15.13 -9.56 -10.68
CA PHE A 314 -15.41 -10.96 -10.38
C PHE A 314 -16.66 -11.46 -11.12
N ASP A 315 -16.59 -12.70 -11.57
CA ASP A 315 -17.76 -13.40 -12.12
C ASP A 315 -18.70 -13.87 -10.98
N PRO A 316 -19.98 -14.10 -11.24
CA PRO A 316 -20.92 -14.59 -10.22
C PRO A 316 -20.44 -15.83 -9.46
N GLN A 317 -19.74 -16.74 -10.15
CA GLN A 317 -19.15 -17.95 -9.57
C GLN A 317 -18.15 -17.68 -8.44
N TYR A 318 -17.52 -16.51 -8.42
CA TYR A 318 -16.63 -16.12 -7.34
C TYR A 318 -17.35 -15.93 -6.01
N PHE A 319 -18.58 -15.43 -6.06
CA PHE A 319 -19.39 -15.16 -4.87
C PHE A 319 -20.12 -16.40 -4.37
N ASP A 320 -20.38 -17.35 -5.27
CA ASP A 320 -21.03 -18.63 -4.96
C ASP A 320 -20.02 -19.72 -4.57
N PHE A 321 -18.73 -19.36 -4.54
CA PHE A 321 -17.67 -20.31 -4.23
C PHE A 321 -17.64 -20.65 -2.74
N GLU A 322 -17.88 -21.90 -2.43
CA GLU A 322 -17.72 -22.50 -1.09
C GLU A 322 -16.63 -23.55 -1.14
N LEU A 323 -15.66 -23.48 -0.24
CA LEU A 323 -14.72 -24.57 -0.03
C LEU A 323 -15.46 -25.69 0.70
N GLU A 324 -15.54 -26.85 0.07
CA GLU A 324 -16.03 -28.07 0.75
C GLU A 324 -15.03 -28.41 1.89
N ALA A 325 -15.55 -28.43 3.12
CA ALA A 325 -14.79 -28.68 4.34
C ALA A 325 -14.41 -30.17 4.49
#